data_ff7dd25edb3bad5277b87778d81b2dae
#
_entry.id   ff7dd25edb3bad5277b87778d81b2dae
#
_cell.length_a   1.000
_cell.length_b   1.000
_cell.length_c   1.000
_cell.angle_alpha   90.00
_cell.angle_beta   90.00
_cell.angle_gamma   90.00
#
_symmetry.space_group_name_H-M   'P 1'
#
loop_
_entity.id
_entity.type
_entity.pdbx_description
1 polymer ?
#
loop_
_entity_poly.entity_id
_entity_poly.type
_entity_poly.pdbx_seq_one_letter_code
_entity_poly.pdbx_strand_id
1 'polypeptide(L)'
;CALPIYAMTVTYFSQPWFTVRREEVELPNGNRIPEYYIFEYPEWINVIAITKEQKFVFVSQYRHGLGITAYELCAGVCEKEDASPLVSAQRELLEETGYGNGNWSELMVIGVNPSTHTNLTYCYLATDVESVMAQHLEDTEDLSVHLLTLDEVKELLLNDQIKQALHAAPLWKYMAMNHLI
;
A
#
# COMPACT_ATOMS: atom_id res chain seq x y z
N CYS A 1 21.32 -18.61 4.47
CA CYS A 1 22.11 -17.40 4.68
C CYS A 1 22.06 -17.05 6.15
N ALA A 2 23.22 -16.73 6.77
CA ALA A 2 23.24 -16.16 8.10
C ALA A 2 22.74 -14.70 8.04
N LEU A 3 22.04 -14.25 9.08
CA LEU A 3 21.63 -12.86 9.21
C LEU A 3 22.84 -11.98 9.55
N PRO A 4 22.87 -10.72 9.12
CA PRO A 4 23.88 -9.76 9.53
C PRO A 4 23.81 -9.49 11.03
N ILE A 5 24.92 -9.10 11.63
CA ILE A 5 25.03 -8.73 13.04
C ILE A 5 25.06 -7.20 13.11
N TYR A 6 24.22 -6.61 13.94
CA TYR A 6 24.23 -5.16 14.20
C TYR A 6 25.28 -4.84 15.26
N ALA A 7 26.24 -3.98 14.94
CA ALA A 7 27.26 -3.55 15.87
C ALA A 7 26.87 -2.29 16.64
N MET A 8 26.15 -1.36 16.01
CA MET A 8 25.68 -0.12 16.63
C MET A 8 24.49 0.45 15.87
N THR A 9 23.53 0.99 16.59
CA THR A 9 22.36 1.70 16.01
C THR A 9 22.30 3.12 16.55
N VAL A 10 22.08 4.10 15.67
CA VAL A 10 21.83 5.51 16.02
C VAL A 10 20.58 5.98 15.32
N THR A 11 19.60 6.47 16.09
CA THR A 11 18.41 7.09 15.56
C THR A 11 18.68 8.54 15.20
N TYR A 12 18.45 8.94 13.95
CA TYR A 12 18.63 10.31 13.47
C TYR A 12 17.37 11.14 13.53
N PHE A 13 16.22 10.49 13.28
CA PHE A 13 14.95 11.16 13.18
C PHE A 13 13.86 10.19 13.62
N SER A 14 12.92 10.64 14.45
CA SER A 14 11.79 9.83 14.87
C SER A 14 10.57 10.74 14.96
N GLN A 15 9.55 10.43 14.19
CA GLN A 15 8.25 11.10 14.18
C GLN A 15 7.13 10.04 14.16
N PRO A 16 5.88 10.40 14.43
CA PRO A 16 4.79 9.43 14.45
C PRO A 16 4.68 8.57 13.19
N TRP A 17 5.00 9.14 12.01
CA TRP A 17 4.82 8.49 10.72
C TRP A 17 6.02 7.68 10.25
N PHE A 18 7.24 7.98 10.70
CA PHE A 18 8.41 7.17 10.37
C PHE A 18 9.62 7.51 11.22
N THR A 19 10.55 6.55 11.32
CA THR A 19 11.84 6.70 11.98
C THR A 19 12.97 6.44 10.98
N VAL A 20 14.02 7.25 11.05
CA VAL A 20 15.26 7.02 10.31
C VAL A 20 16.35 6.65 11.31
N ARG A 21 16.96 5.49 11.12
CA ARG A 21 18.11 5.05 11.93
C ARG A 21 19.28 4.65 11.03
N ARG A 22 20.49 4.87 11.54
CA ARG A 22 21.72 4.37 10.95
C ARG A 22 22.24 3.19 11.77
N GLU A 23 22.72 2.19 11.08
CA GLU A 23 23.31 0.99 11.68
C GLU A 23 24.71 0.75 11.12
N GLU A 24 25.59 0.19 11.94
CA GLU A 24 26.75 -0.53 11.47
C GLU A 24 26.37 -2.01 11.36
N VAL A 25 26.61 -2.59 10.17
CA VAL A 25 26.19 -3.96 9.85
C VAL A 25 27.39 -4.81 9.50
N GLU A 26 27.57 -5.94 10.18
CA GLU A 26 28.53 -6.96 9.80
C GLU A 26 27.85 -8.05 8.98
N LEU A 27 28.33 -8.26 7.76
CA LEU A 27 27.80 -9.27 6.85
C LEU A 27 28.28 -10.68 7.24
N PRO A 28 27.59 -11.75 6.79
CA PRO A 28 27.98 -13.13 7.08
C PRO A 28 29.39 -13.52 6.61
N ASN A 29 29.97 -12.78 5.69
CA ASN A 29 31.34 -12.98 5.19
C ASN A 29 32.40 -12.20 6.01
N GLY A 30 32.00 -11.52 7.10
CA GLY A 30 32.88 -10.73 7.97
C GLY A 30 33.14 -9.31 7.50
N ASN A 31 32.66 -8.91 6.32
CA ASN A 31 32.76 -7.53 5.87
C ASN A 31 31.81 -6.63 6.65
N ARG A 32 32.20 -5.34 6.80
CA ARG A 32 31.37 -4.36 7.51
C ARG A 32 30.90 -3.26 6.58
N ILE A 33 29.64 -2.87 6.79
CA ILE A 33 29.02 -1.67 6.21
C ILE A 33 28.92 -0.68 7.38
N PRO A 34 29.74 0.38 7.39
CA PRO A 34 29.81 1.30 8.54
C PRO A 34 28.57 2.18 8.66
N GLU A 35 27.84 2.38 7.56
CA GLU A 35 26.64 3.21 7.52
C GLU A 35 25.57 2.55 6.65
N TYR A 36 24.56 2.01 7.28
CA TYR A 36 23.38 1.46 6.64
C TYR A 36 22.14 2.19 7.16
N TYR A 37 21.34 2.78 6.27
CA TYR A 37 20.19 3.58 6.66
C TYR A 37 18.91 2.79 6.51
N ILE A 38 18.11 2.76 7.58
CA ILE A 38 16.83 2.06 7.67
C ILE A 38 15.73 3.08 7.90
N PHE A 39 14.63 2.90 7.20
CA PHE A 39 13.38 3.63 7.35
C PHE A 39 12.33 2.69 7.96
N GLU A 40 11.86 3.03 9.16
CA GLU A 40 10.81 2.30 9.84
C GLU A 40 9.48 3.02 9.64
N TYR A 41 8.55 2.32 9.03
CA TYR A 41 7.17 2.75 8.85
C TYR A 41 6.22 1.78 9.55
N PRO A 42 5.00 2.19 9.90
CA PRO A 42 3.95 1.22 10.21
C PRO A 42 3.65 0.35 8.99
N GLU A 43 2.98 -0.79 9.22
CA GLU A 43 2.49 -1.64 8.13
C GLU A 43 1.46 -0.87 7.29
N TRP A 44 1.40 -1.18 6.00
CA TRP A 44 0.46 -0.57 5.06
C TRP A 44 -0.52 -1.59 4.51
N ILE A 45 -1.65 -1.08 4.05
CA ILE A 45 -2.64 -1.87 3.31
C ILE A 45 -2.95 -1.22 1.97
N ASN A 46 -3.42 -2.02 1.02
CA ASN A 46 -4.18 -1.54 -0.12
C ASN A 46 -5.27 -2.55 -0.53
N VAL A 47 -6.26 -2.07 -1.27
CA VAL A 47 -7.45 -2.84 -1.60
C VAL A 47 -7.77 -2.73 -3.09
N ILE A 48 -7.80 -3.85 -3.80
CA ILE A 48 -8.53 -3.97 -5.06
C ILE A 48 -9.98 -4.20 -4.69
N ALA A 49 -10.81 -3.17 -4.79
CA ALA A 49 -12.24 -3.24 -4.52
C ALA A 49 -13.04 -3.26 -5.82
N ILE A 50 -13.93 -4.24 -5.97
CA ILE A 50 -14.75 -4.46 -7.16
C ILE A 50 -16.22 -4.49 -6.76
N THR A 51 -17.05 -3.63 -7.33
CA THR A 51 -18.47 -3.56 -7.05
C THR A 51 -19.24 -4.73 -7.65
N LYS A 52 -20.50 -4.90 -7.24
CA LYS A 52 -21.43 -5.87 -7.85
C LYS A 52 -21.63 -5.66 -9.35
N GLU A 53 -21.50 -4.41 -9.82
CA GLU A 53 -21.57 -4.03 -11.23
C GLU A 53 -20.23 -4.20 -11.97
N GLN A 54 -19.26 -4.90 -11.35
CA GLN A 54 -17.92 -5.17 -11.91
C GLN A 54 -17.14 -3.89 -12.23
N LYS A 55 -17.31 -2.85 -11.41
CA LYS A 55 -16.51 -1.64 -11.46
C LYS A 55 -15.40 -1.69 -10.38
N PHE A 56 -14.22 -1.28 -10.75
CA PHE A 56 -13.09 -1.13 -9.83
C PHE A 56 -13.19 0.22 -9.13
N VAL A 57 -13.12 0.21 -7.81
CA VAL A 57 -13.11 1.43 -6.99
C VAL A 57 -11.66 1.93 -6.93
N PHE A 58 -11.42 3.09 -7.51
CA PHE A 58 -10.14 3.79 -7.49
C PHE A 58 -10.28 5.13 -6.80
N VAL A 59 -9.17 5.65 -6.33
CA VAL A 59 -9.06 7.04 -5.87
C VAL A 59 -8.06 7.79 -6.74
N SER A 60 -8.18 9.12 -6.81
CA SER A 60 -7.12 9.98 -7.32
C SER A 60 -6.74 10.99 -6.26
N GLN A 61 -5.43 11.15 -6.04
CA GLN A 61 -4.88 11.97 -4.98
C GLN A 61 -3.60 12.66 -5.45
N TYR A 62 -3.37 13.91 -4.97
CA TYR A 62 -2.11 14.60 -5.20
C TYR A 62 -0.99 14.01 -4.36
N ARG A 63 0.09 13.60 -5.01
CA ARG A 63 1.30 13.05 -4.39
C ARG A 63 2.45 14.04 -4.48
N HIS A 64 2.69 14.74 -3.38
CA HIS A 64 3.66 15.84 -3.31
C HIS A 64 5.08 15.43 -3.72
N GLY A 65 5.52 14.22 -3.38
CA GLY A 65 6.85 13.74 -3.72
C GLY A 65 7.14 13.66 -5.23
N LEU A 66 6.11 13.36 -6.04
CA LEU A 66 6.20 13.35 -7.50
C LEU A 66 5.63 14.61 -8.15
N GLY A 67 4.88 15.44 -7.41
CA GLY A 67 4.21 16.63 -7.92
C GLY A 67 3.10 16.34 -8.92
N ILE A 68 2.40 15.21 -8.77
CA ILE A 68 1.34 14.75 -9.68
C ILE A 68 0.07 14.36 -8.94
N THR A 69 -1.06 14.39 -9.62
CA THR A 69 -2.26 13.66 -9.21
C THR A 69 -2.23 12.29 -9.87
N ALA A 70 -2.32 11.23 -9.08
CA ALA A 70 -2.22 9.84 -9.53
C ALA A 70 -3.49 9.05 -9.26
N TYR A 71 -3.79 8.09 -10.14
CA TYR A 71 -4.78 7.04 -9.87
C TYR A 71 -4.16 5.97 -8.99
N GLU A 72 -4.88 5.59 -7.93
CA GLU A 72 -4.42 4.66 -6.93
C GLU A 72 -5.56 3.73 -6.48
N LEU A 73 -5.19 2.60 -5.91
CA LEU A 73 -6.11 1.81 -5.09
C LEU A 73 -6.33 2.54 -3.76
N CYS A 74 -7.48 2.31 -3.11
CA CYS A 74 -7.64 2.68 -1.71
C CYS A 74 -6.50 2.07 -0.88
N ALA A 75 -5.85 2.86 -0.05
CA ALA A 75 -4.67 2.44 0.69
C ALA A 75 -4.45 3.31 1.93
N GLY A 76 -3.92 2.70 2.99
CA GLY A 76 -3.65 3.42 4.22
C GLY A 76 -2.70 2.68 5.15
N VAL A 77 -2.68 3.13 6.39
CA VAL A 77 -1.80 2.66 7.45
C VAL A 77 -2.54 1.70 8.36
N CYS A 78 -1.86 0.62 8.77
CA CYS A 78 -2.36 -0.21 9.87
C CYS A 78 -2.20 0.56 11.18
N GLU A 79 -3.28 0.95 11.79
CA GLU A 79 -3.27 1.60 13.09
C GLU A 79 -3.06 0.59 14.21
N LYS A 80 -2.55 1.04 15.35
CA LYS A 80 -2.28 0.16 16.50
C LYS A 80 -3.55 -0.38 17.13
N GLU A 81 -4.63 0.33 16.98
CA GLU A 81 -5.97 0.02 17.47
C GLU A 81 -6.69 -1.02 16.60
N ASP A 82 -6.26 -1.17 15.35
CA ASP A 82 -6.84 -2.14 14.43
C ASP A 82 -6.42 -3.57 14.81
N ALA A 83 -7.40 -4.46 14.91
CA ALA A 83 -7.16 -5.84 15.33
C ALA A 83 -6.32 -6.65 14.34
N SER A 84 -6.27 -6.23 13.07
CA SER A 84 -5.50 -6.88 12.00
C SER A 84 -5.40 -5.97 10.77
N PRO A 85 -4.44 -6.22 9.84
CA PRO A 85 -4.37 -5.51 8.56
C PRO A 85 -5.67 -5.58 7.73
N LEU A 86 -6.45 -6.66 7.86
CA LEU A 86 -7.76 -6.74 7.22
C LEU A 86 -8.75 -5.71 7.77
N VAL A 87 -8.75 -5.49 9.08
CA VAL A 87 -9.60 -4.47 9.72
C VAL A 87 -9.20 -3.08 9.24
N SER A 88 -7.89 -2.78 9.18
CA SER A 88 -7.38 -1.54 8.60
C SER A 88 -7.86 -1.35 7.16
N ALA A 89 -7.75 -2.40 6.33
CA ALA A 89 -8.19 -2.35 4.94
C ALA A 89 -9.70 -2.08 4.78
N GLN A 90 -10.51 -2.66 5.66
CA GLN A 90 -11.96 -2.42 5.67
C GLN A 90 -12.30 -1.00 6.13
N ARG A 91 -11.61 -0.49 7.13
CA ARG A 91 -11.77 0.88 7.63
C ARG A 91 -11.41 1.90 6.54
N GLU A 92 -10.21 1.79 5.97
CA GLU A 92 -9.71 2.70 4.93
C GLU A 92 -10.62 2.71 3.69
N LEU A 93 -11.04 1.53 3.20
CA LEU A 93 -11.96 1.48 2.06
C LEU A 93 -13.25 2.23 2.35
N LEU A 94 -13.78 2.06 3.56
CA LEU A 94 -15.01 2.71 3.98
C LEU A 94 -14.85 4.24 4.10
N GLU A 95 -13.78 4.69 4.75
CA GLU A 95 -13.50 6.10 4.99
C GLU A 95 -13.16 6.86 3.71
N GLU A 96 -12.20 6.35 2.93
CA GLU A 96 -11.75 6.99 1.70
C GLU A 96 -12.79 6.97 0.58
N THR A 97 -13.63 5.94 0.52
CA THR A 97 -14.48 5.73 -0.66
C THR A 97 -15.98 5.64 -0.36
N GLY A 98 -16.36 5.38 0.86
CA GLY A 98 -17.75 5.08 1.23
C GLY A 98 -18.20 3.68 0.82
N TYR A 99 -17.33 2.86 0.22
CA TYR A 99 -17.62 1.47 -0.14
C TYR A 99 -17.26 0.53 0.99
N GLY A 100 -18.02 -0.55 1.13
CA GLY A 100 -17.81 -1.56 2.16
C GLY A 100 -18.53 -2.87 1.86
N ASN A 101 -18.70 -3.70 2.88
CA ASN A 101 -19.24 -5.06 2.75
C ASN A 101 -18.41 -5.92 1.78
N GLY A 102 -19.07 -6.85 1.07
CA GLY A 102 -18.42 -7.72 0.07
C GLY A 102 -17.64 -8.89 0.64
N ASN A 103 -16.93 -9.59 -0.25
CA ASN A 103 -16.16 -10.79 0.05
C ASN A 103 -14.67 -10.44 0.02
N TRP A 104 -13.96 -10.67 1.12
CA TRP A 104 -12.57 -10.27 1.32
C TRP A 104 -11.61 -11.44 1.29
N SER A 105 -10.49 -11.28 0.64
CA SER A 105 -9.38 -12.23 0.65
C SER A 105 -8.03 -11.50 0.58
N GLU A 106 -7.02 -12.04 1.26
CA GLU A 106 -5.65 -11.56 1.08
C GLU A 106 -5.14 -11.96 -0.30
N LEU A 107 -4.67 -10.99 -1.07
CA LEU A 107 -4.13 -11.22 -2.40
C LEU A 107 -2.62 -11.44 -2.37
N MET A 108 -1.89 -10.59 -1.65
CA MET A 108 -0.43 -10.71 -1.49
C MET A 108 0.07 -9.83 -0.34
N VAL A 109 1.28 -10.16 0.13
CA VAL A 109 2.05 -9.32 1.07
C VAL A 109 3.39 -9.02 0.44
N ILE A 110 3.78 -7.74 0.37
CA ILE A 110 5.00 -7.27 -0.30
C ILE A 110 5.67 -6.15 0.46
N GLY A 111 6.98 -6.01 0.27
CA GLY A 111 7.75 -4.86 0.75
C GLY A 111 7.99 -3.86 -0.38
N VAL A 112 7.91 -2.56 -0.08
CA VAL A 112 8.15 -1.50 -1.06
C VAL A 112 9.62 -1.42 -1.45
N ASN A 113 10.50 -1.50 -0.48
CA ASN A 113 11.95 -1.47 -0.67
C ASN A 113 12.65 -2.25 0.46
N PRO A 114 12.75 -3.58 0.35
CA PRO A 114 13.28 -4.43 1.41
C PRO A 114 14.76 -4.19 1.75
N SER A 115 15.46 -3.35 0.97
CA SER A 115 16.83 -2.96 1.30
C SER A 115 16.89 -1.87 2.37
N THR A 116 15.86 -1.06 2.53
CA THR A 116 15.88 0.08 3.46
C THR A 116 14.61 0.22 4.32
N HIS A 117 13.48 -0.35 3.91
CA HIS A 117 12.23 -0.25 4.64
C HIS A 117 11.97 -1.52 5.46
N THR A 118 11.38 -1.36 6.63
CA THR A 118 11.10 -2.48 7.55
C THR A 118 9.69 -3.01 7.41
N ASN A 119 8.78 -2.21 6.87
CA ASN A 119 7.36 -2.52 6.81
C ASN A 119 6.95 -3.32 5.57
N LEU A 120 5.85 -4.02 5.70
CA LEU A 120 5.17 -4.71 4.62
C LEU A 120 3.88 -3.97 4.23
N THR A 121 3.39 -4.30 3.03
CA THR A 121 2.07 -3.88 2.54
C THR A 121 1.22 -5.12 2.33
N TYR A 122 0.07 -5.16 3.01
CA TYR A 122 -0.93 -6.22 2.87
C TYR A 122 -1.95 -5.79 1.82
N CYS A 123 -1.97 -6.51 0.70
CA CYS A 123 -2.85 -6.22 -0.42
C CYS A 123 -4.06 -7.15 -0.37
N TYR A 124 -5.26 -6.57 -0.35
CA TYR A 124 -6.52 -7.32 -0.30
C TYR A 124 -7.30 -7.21 -1.60
N LEU A 125 -8.09 -8.23 -1.88
CA LEU A 125 -9.15 -8.22 -2.89
C LEU A 125 -10.50 -8.23 -2.15
N ALA A 126 -11.33 -7.25 -2.44
CA ALA A 126 -12.71 -7.15 -1.98
C ALA A 126 -13.65 -7.17 -3.18
N THR A 127 -14.47 -8.20 -3.32
CA THR A 127 -15.46 -8.32 -4.40
C THR A 127 -16.87 -8.09 -3.89
N ASP A 128 -17.78 -7.69 -4.78
CA ASP A 128 -19.16 -7.39 -4.46
C ASP A 128 -19.33 -6.28 -3.42
N VAL A 129 -18.38 -5.34 -3.37
CA VAL A 129 -18.51 -4.18 -2.49
C VAL A 129 -19.65 -3.27 -2.95
N GLU A 130 -20.24 -2.54 -2.02
CA GLU A 130 -21.35 -1.62 -2.28
C GLU A 130 -21.15 -0.30 -1.54
N SER A 131 -21.72 0.78 -2.05
CA SER A 131 -21.73 2.07 -1.36
C SER A 131 -22.63 1.96 -0.14
N VAL A 132 -22.05 2.14 1.06
CA VAL A 132 -22.72 1.99 2.36
C VAL A 132 -22.85 3.31 3.11
N MET A 133 -22.00 4.28 2.82
CA MET A 133 -22.05 5.61 3.41
C MET A 133 -21.41 6.66 2.51
N ALA A 134 -21.53 7.92 2.86
CA ALA A 134 -20.74 8.97 2.22
C ALA A 134 -19.26 8.85 2.63
N GLN A 135 -18.36 9.24 1.74
CA GLN A 135 -16.95 9.39 2.01
C GLN A 135 -16.71 10.24 3.28
N HIS A 136 -15.77 9.85 4.11
CA HIS A 136 -15.41 10.56 5.33
C HIS A 136 -13.88 10.71 5.39
N LEU A 137 -13.42 11.87 4.90
CA LEU A 137 -12.00 12.19 4.82
C LEU A 137 -11.54 12.98 6.04
N GLU A 138 -10.28 12.83 6.42
CA GLU A 138 -9.61 13.72 7.34
C GLU A 138 -9.33 15.10 6.69
N ASP A 139 -9.11 16.12 7.52
CA ASP A 139 -8.82 17.50 7.06
C ASP A 139 -7.58 17.60 6.15
N THR A 140 -6.70 16.61 6.20
CA THR A 140 -5.46 16.53 5.42
C THR A 140 -5.60 15.69 4.14
N GLU A 141 -6.76 15.12 3.91
CA GLU A 141 -7.04 14.26 2.77
C GLU A 141 -7.87 15.00 1.71
N ASP A 142 -7.36 14.97 0.48
CA ASP A 142 -8.05 15.51 -0.71
C ASP A 142 -7.97 14.46 -1.83
N LEU A 143 -8.97 13.61 -1.88
CA LEU A 143 -9.05 12.55 -2.87
C LEU A 143 -10.45 12.43 -3.49
N SER A 144 -10.48 11.97 -4.74
CA SER A 144 -11.71 11.74 -5.50
C SER A 144 -11.87 10.27 -5.82
N VAL A 145 -13.10 9.74 -5.69
CA VAL A 145 -13.44 8.35 -5.99
C VAL A 145 -13.83 8.19 -7.45
N HIS A 146 -13.33 7.13 -8.08
CA HIS A 146 -13.60 6.77 -9.48
C HIS A 146 -14.05 5.32 -9.59
N LEU A 147 -15.07 5.07 -10.39
CA LEU A 147 -15.55 3.73 -10.72
C LEU A 147 -15.10 3.38 -12.15
N LEU A 148 -14.04 2.61 -12.26
CA LEU A 148 -13.42 2.26 -13.53
C LEU A 148 -13.89 0.88 -14.01
N THR A 149 -14.01 0.75 -15.32
CA THR A 149 -14.18 -0.55 -15.97
C THR A 149 -12.88 -1.32 -15.98
N LEU A 150 -12.94 -2.63 -16.21
CA LEU A 150 -11.76 -3.46 -16.38
C LEU A 150 -10.85 -2.94 -17.50
N ASP A 151 -11.42 -2.48 -18.62
CA ASP A 151 -10.64 -1.99 -19.77
C ASP A 151 -9.92 -0.68 -19.42
N GLU A 152 -10.57 0.24 -18.70
CA GLU A 152 -9.91 1.46 -18.20
C GLU A 152 -8.77 1.15 -17.25
N VAL A 153 -8.92 0.16 -16.35
CA VAL A 153 -7.83 -0.27 -15.46
C VAL A 153 -6.68 -0.87 -16.24
N LYS A 154 -6.95 -1.68 -17.27
CA LYS A 154 -5.93 -2.21 -18.19
C LYS A 154 -5.17 -1.08 -18.89
N GLU A 155 -5.87 -0.09 -19.40
CA GLU A 155 -5.27 1.08 -20.04
C GLU A 155 -4.34 1.84 -19.07
N LEU A 156 -4.78 2.08 -17.83
CA LEU A 156 -3.95 2.71 -16.82
C LEU A 156 -2.67 1.92 -16.54
N LEU A 157 -2.75 0.59 -16.44
CA LEU A 157 -1.60 -0.30 -16.22
C LEU A 157 -0.65 -0.32 -17.42
N LEU A 158 -1.18 -0.55 -18.62
CA LEU A 158 -0.37 -0.70 -19.85
C LEU A 158 0.32 0.61 -20.26
N ASN A 159 -0.23 1.75 -19.88
CA ASN A 159 0.33 3.07 -20.15
C ASN A 159 1.13 3.65 -18.96
N ASP A 160 1.52 2.81 -18.00
CA ASP A 160 2.30 3.19 -16.82
C ASP A 160 1.68 4.36 -16.03
N GLN A 161 0.36 4.48 -15.99
CA GLN A 161 -0.32 5.57 -15.29
C GLN A 161 -0.49 5.29 -13.78
N ILE A 162 -0.40 4.02 -13.37
CA ILE A 162 -0.31 3.63 -11.97
C ILE A 162 1.15 3.78 -11.51
N LYS A 163 1.48 4.93 -10.94
CA LYS A 163 2.88 5.30 -10.65
C LYS A 163 3.47 4.60 -9.43
N GLN A 164 2.65 4.22 -8.48
CA GLN A 164 3.13 3.58 -7.26
C GLN A 164 3.19 2.05 -7.43
N ALA A 165 4.38 1.48 -7.22
CA ALA A 165 4.61 0.05 -7.38
C ALA A 165 3.70 -0.82 -6.50
N LEU A 166 3.39 -0.36 -5.29
CA LEU A 166 2.50 -1.05 -4.35
C LEU A 166 1.05 -1.15 -4.84
N HIS A 167 0.60 -0.27 -5.74
CA HIS A 167 -0.69 -0.36 -6.40
C HIS A 167 -0.62 -1.14 -7.71
N ALA A 168 0.46 -0.96 -8.48
CA ALA A 168 0.64 -1.66 -9.74
C ALA A 168 0.83 -3.18 -9.56
N ALA A 169 1.66 -3.60 -8.59
CA ALA A 169 1.98 -5.02 -8.39
C ALA A 169 0.75 -5.90 -8.09
N PRO A 170 -0.13 -5.56 -7.11
CA PRO A 170 -1.35 -6.35 -6.87
C PRO A 170 -2.32 -6.33 -8.07
N LEU A 171 -2.44 -5.22 -8.80
CA LEU A 171 -3.24 -5.16 -10.01
C LEU A 171 -2.70 -6.11 -11.09
N TRP A 172 -1.39 -6.10 -11.35
CA TRP A 172 -0.78 -7.06 -12.28
C TRP A 172 -0.99 -8.50 -11.84
N LYS A 173 -0.85 -8.80 -10.53
CA LYS A 173 -1.14 -10.14 -10.01
C LYS A 173 -2.59 -10.53 -10.23
N TYR A 174 -3.54 -9.64 -9.93
CA TYR A 174 -4.96 -9.87 -10.15
C TYR A 174 -5.27 -10.16 -11.63
N MET A 175 -4.72 -9.34 -12.54
CA MET A 175 -4.90 -9.54 -13.99
C MET A 175 -4.36 -10.89 -14.45
N ALA A 176 -3.16 -11.27 -14.02
CA ALA A 176 -2.53 -12.54 -14.37
C ALA A 176 -3.30 -13.76 -13.83
N MET A 177 -3.73 -13.72 -12.56
CA MET A 177 -4.48 -14.81 -11.93
C MET A 177 -5.84 -15.06 -12.61
N ASN A 178 -6.45 -14.03 -13.16
CA ASN A 178 -7.75 -14.12 -13.83
C ASN A 178 -7.66 -14.19 -15.35
N HIS A 179 -6.45 -14.35 -15.91
CA HIS A 179 -6.21 -14.42 -17.37
C HIS A 179 -6.79 -13.23 -18.14
N LEU A 180 -6.67 -12.04 -17.59
CA LEU A 180 -7.25 -10.82 -18.14
C LEU A 180 -6.28 -10.05 -19.06
N ILE A 181 -5.02 -10.40 -18.99
CA ILE A 181 -3.92 -9.88 -19.84
C ILE A 181 -3.10 -11.06 -20.36
#